data_534f55884ed0335a5d757880145cb53a
#
_entry.id   534f55884ed0335a5d757880145cb53a
#
_cell.length_a   1.000
_cell.length_b   1.000
_cell.length_c   1.000
_cell.angle_alpha   90.00
_cell.angle_beta   90.00
_cell.angle_gamma   90.00
#
_symmetry.space_group_name_H-M   'P 1'
#
loop_
_entity.id
_entity.type
_entity.pdbx_description
1 polymer ?
#
loop_
_entity_poly.entity_id
_entity_poly.type
_entity_poly.pdbx_seq_one_letter_code
_entity_poly.pdbx_strand_id
1 'polypeptide(L)'
;TGIKNITPPIRLSLYPYTSIYYENYDEANQFYFNGGLDLKYGISENFTLDMTLIPDFGQTKSDDLILNTSPFEIRYDENRPFFTEGTDLFNKAGLFYSRRIGQVPDFETSEGDEITNLPSAIPIINATKISGRNKNNLGIGVFNAVTNKTYISLENENSIREELLQPLTNYNLIVIDQTFNQNSSLTFTNTNVKRFNKYYRNANVSSILLSLTEKKNIYNLSSKINFSQINLNESNELGFLSFIKAEKIKGKFRFQMSNYIESDRYDHNDLGYLRDNNEVVTNLGLGYYIFEPIGKIIKAEAEFEAEHKMLYKPFDYKQLELESKFHVVWKNHLFTGISTKYNFEEHDYNESRTSGRVFLRPARLNSSIYTSSDYRKKFALDTRLGVKFTKENKNNKLYLRISPRVRLNDHFSFIYVYVREDEKNQFGYISNENNEIIFSKRNQLTYTN
;
A
#
# COMPACT_ATOMS: atom_id res chain seq x y z
N THR A 1 -19.34 -28.79 -36.44
CA THR A 1 -17.99 -29.25 -36.78
C THR A 1 -16.96 -28.58 -35.87
N GLY A 2 -16.79 -29.14 -34.65
CA GLY A 2 -15.74 -28.68 -33.73
C GLY A 2 -14.43 -29.37 -34.06
N ILE A 3 -13.32 -28.65 -33.89
CA ILE A 3 -11.96 -29.22 -33.92
C ILE A 3 -11.87 -30.16 -32.70
N LYS A 4 -11.61 -31.46 -32.96
CA LYS A 4 -11.47 -32.49 -31.92
C LYS A 4 -10.00 -32.95 -31.92
N ASN A 5 -9.48 -33.35 -30.72
CA ASN A 5 -8.14 -33.91 -30.54
C ASN A 5 -6.99 -32.92 -30.76
N ILE A 6 -7.14 -31.67 -30.30
CA ILE A 6 -5.98 -30.78 -30.16
C ILE A 6 -5.26 -31.13 -28.86
N THR A 7 -4.03 -31.60 -28.96
CA THR A 7 -3.11 -31.65 -27.82
C THR A 7 -2.47 -30.28 -27.69
N PRO A 8 -2.74 -29.52 -26.60
CA PRO A 8 -2.09 -28.23 -26.42
C PRO A 8 -0.56 -28.40 -26.44
N PRO A 9 0.19 -27.52 -27.06
CA PRO A 9 1.65 -27.57 -27.01
C PRO A 9 2.13 -27.34 -25.56
N ILE A 10 3.33 -27.85 -25.25
CA ILE A 10 4.00 -27.58 -23.98
C ILE A 10 4.20 -26.06 -23.90
N ARG A 11 3.66 -25.44 -22.84
CA ARG A 11 3.80 -24.02 -22.59
C ARG A 11 5.04 -23.76 -21.75
N LEU A 12 6.21 -23.88 -22.36
CA LEU A 12 7.50 -23.61 -21.75
C LEU A 12 8.18 -22.46 -22.47
N SER A 13 8.54 -21.43 -21.72
CA SER A 13 9.35 -20.30 -22.19
C SER A 13 10.57 -20.16 -21.30
N LEU A 14 11.74 -20.02 -21.91
CA LEU A 14 13.02 -19.80 -21.27
C LEU A 14 13.62 -18.53 -21.83
N TYR A 15 14.01 -17.61 -20.96
CA TYR A 15 14.60 -16.31 -21.31
C TYR A 15 15.96 -16.17 -20.60
N PRO A 16 17.03 -16.81 -21.14
CA PRO A 16 18.38 -16.54 -20.64
C PRO A 16 18.80 -15.13 -21.02
N TYR A 17 19.49 -14.45 -20.11
CA TYR A 17 20.01 -13.11 -20.34
C TYR A 17 21.39 -12.92 -19.75
N THR A 18 22.11 -11.98 -20.33
CA THR A 18 23.37 -11.46 -19.79
C THR A 18 23.36 -9.96 -19.91
N SER A 19 23.90 -9.28 -18.92
CA SER A 19 24.04 -7.82 -18.89
C SER A 19 25.43 -7.41 -18.44
N ILE A 20 25.89 -6.31 -18.99
CA ILE A 20 27.15 -5.67 -18.62
C ILE A 20 26.80 -4.24 -18.22
N TYR A 21 27.22 -3.86 -17.04
CA TYR A 21 27.05 -2.51 -16.52
C TYR A 21 28.39 -1.83 -16.43
N TYR A 22 28.45 -0.58 -16.82
CA TYR A 22 29.55 0.33 -16.57
C TYR A 22 29.05 1.45 -15.70
N GLU A 23 29.59 1.57 -14.51
CA GLU A 23 29.30 2.67 -13.59
C GLU A 23 30.52 3.59 -13.51
N ASN A 24 30.23 4.88 -13.64
CA ASN A 24 31.22 5.95 -13.43
C ASN A 24 30.64 6.88 -12.37
N TYR A 25 31.18 6.84 -11.19
CA TYR A 25 30.76 7.67 -10.08
C TYR A 25 31.99 8.14 -9.30
N ASP A 26 32.10 9.44 -9.07
CA ASP A 26 33.13 10.10 -8.23
C ASP A 26 34.57 9.62 -8.49
N GLU A 27 35.00 9.64 -9.77
CA GLU A 27 36.32 9.20 -10.27
C GLU A 27 36.58 7.67 -10.24
N ALA A 28 35.62 6.87 -9.72
CA ALA A 28 35.69 5.43 -9.78
C ALA A 28 34.94 4.87 -10.99
N ASN A 29 35.59 3.97 -11.73
CA ASN A 29 34.99 3.25 -12.84
C ASN A 29 34.87 1.78 -12.49
N GLN A 30 33.69 1.21 -12.59
CA GLN A 30 33.46 -0.20 -12.29
C GLN A 30 32.63 -0.88 -13.41
N PHE A 31 33.01 -2.09 -13.74
CA PHE A 31 32.26 -2.97 -14.64
C PHE A 31 31.65 -4.10 -13.84
N TYR A 32 30.36 -4.37 -14.04
CA TYR A 32 29.75 -5.59 -13.53
C TYR A 32 29.22 -6.40 -14.69
N PHE A 33 29.31 -7.71 -14.53
CA PHE A 33 28.69 -8.69 -15.38
C PHE A 33 27.60 -9.40 -14.59
N ASN A 34 26.41 -9.48 -15.16
CA ASN A 34 25.32 -10.26 -14.61
C ASN A 34 24.75 -11.21 -15.66
N GLY A 35 24.27 -12.37 -15.23
CA GLY A 35 23.62 -13.34 -16.10
C GLY A 35 22.63 -14.18 -15.33
N GLY A 36 21.47 -14.40 -15.92
CA GLY A 36 20.38 -15.10 -15.29
C GLY A 36 19.46 -15.80 -16.29
N LEU A 37 18.37 -16.33 -15.75
CA LEU A 37 17.39 -17.09 -16.53
C LEU A 37 15.99 -16.88 -15.94
N ASP A 38 15.07 -16.48 -16.79
CA ASP A 38 13.64 -16.52 -16.47
C ASP A 38 13.01 -17.74 -17.15
N LEU A 39 12.17 -18.45 -16.39
CA LEU A 39 11.44 -19.62 -16.82
C LEU A 39 9.95 -19.43 -16.56
N LYS A 40 9.13 -19.67 -17.56
CA LYS A 40 7.67 -19.72 -17.44
C LYS A 40 7.17 -21.05 -17.98
N TYR A 41 6.50 -21.83 -17.12
CA TYR A 41 6.00 -23.15 -17.45
C TYR A 41 4.54 -23.33 -17.06
N GLY A 42 3.71 -23.66 -18.03
CA GLY A 42 2.33 -24.05 -17.79
C GLY A 42 2.26 -25.49 -17.30
N ILE A 43 2.19 -25.69 -15.97
CA ILE A 43 2.08 -27.02 -15.34
C ILE A 43 0.79 -27.73 -15.81
N SER A 44 -0.29 -26.96 -15.94
CA SER A 44 -1.58 -27.42 -16.47
C SER A 44 -2.30 -26.27 -17.14
N GLU A 45 -3.51 -26.48 -17.65
CA GLU A 45 -4.34 -25.40 -18.23
C GLU A 45 -4.53 -24.22 -17.27
N ASN A 46 -4.53 -24.48 -15.97
CA ASN A 46 -4.92 -23.54 -14.91
C ASN A 46 -3.81 -23.16 -13.95
N PHE A 47 -2.64 -23.81 -14.03
CA PHE A 47 -1.50 -23.57 -13.13
C PHE A 47 -0.25 -23.22 -13.92
N THR A 48 0.43 -22.19 -13.44
CA THR A 48 1.68 -21.70 -14.02
C THR A 48 2.79 -21.70 -12.95
N LEU A 49 3.96 -22.13 -13.35
CA LEU A 49 5.22 -21.92 -12.65
C LEU A 49 5.96 -20.78 -13.33
N ASP A 50 6.30 -19.75 -12.58
CA ASP A 50 7.24 -18.70 -12.98
C ASP A 50 8.45 -18.76 -12.07
N MET A 51 9.66 -18.72 -12.63
CA MET A 51 10.90 -18.75 -11.88
C MET A 51 11.92 -17.80 -12.48
N THR A 52 12.67 -17.13 -11.64
CA THR A 52 13.82 -16.32 -12.03
C THR A 52 15.04 -16.73 -11.23
N LEU A 53 16.17 -16.88 -11.92
CA LEU A 53 17.48 -17.17 -11.36
C LEU A 53 18.38 -15.96 -11.57
N ILE A 54 18.96 -15.45 -10.51
CA ILE A 54 19.84 -14.28 -10.50
C ILE A 54 19.20 -13.12 -11.28
N PRO A 55 18.00 -12.64 -10.85
CA PRO A 55 17.26 -11.63 -11.60
C PRO A 55 18.05 -10.33 -11.74
N ASP A 56 17.98 -9.74 -12.92
CA ASP A 56 18.50 -8.42 -13.22
C ASP A 56 17.38 -7.40 -13.32
N PHE A 57 17.39 -6.40 -12.45
CA PHE A 57 16.38 -5.34 -12.42
C PHE A 57 16.92 -3.97 -12.87
N GLY A 58 18.12 -3.91 -13.45
CA GLY A 58 18.74 -2.67 -13.90
C GLY A 58 17.96 -1.90 -14.97
N GLN A 59 17.04 -2.56 -15.70
CA GLN A 59 16.16 -1.93 -16.68
C GLN A 59 14.81 -1.47 -16.10
N THR A 60 14.55 -1.69 -14.81
CA THR A 60 13.29 -1.26 -14.22
C THR A 60 13.29 0.25 -13.99
N LYS A 61 12.09 0.86 -14.08
CA LYS A 61 11.93 2.28 -13.78
C LYS A 61 12.39 2.54 -12.34
N SER A 62 13.24 3.56 -12.15
CA SER A 62 13.62 4.04 -10.83
C SER A 62 12.43 4.62 -10.09
N ASP A 63 12.44 4.52 -8.76
CA ASP A 63 11.43 5.15 -7.93
C ASP A 63 11.60 6.67 -7.94
N ASP A 64 10.47 7.38 -7.84
CA ASP A 64 10.49 8.83 -7.76
C ASP A 64 11.07 9.28 -6.40
N LEU A 65 11.93 10.30 -6.41
CA LEU A 65 12.45 10.88 -5.18
C LEU A 65 11.34 11.64 -4.45
N ILE A 66 10.96 11.18 -3.26
CA ILE A 66 9.91 11.77 -2.45
C ILE A 66 10.53 12.35 -1.17
N LEU A 67 10.31 13.65 -0.93
CA LEU A 67 10.65 14.26 0.35
C LEU A 67 9.66 13.77 1.42
N ASN A 68 10.09 12.79 2.22
CA ASN A 68 9.28 12.26 3.31
C ASN A 68 9.37 13.14 4.55
N THR A 69 8.32 13.86 4.85
CA THR A 69 8.18 14.64 6.08
C THR A 69 7.31 13.96 7.14
N SER A 70 6.79 12.76 6.85
CA SER A 70 6.00 11.96 7.78
C SER A 70 6.89 11.05 8.63
N PRO A 71 6.41 10.56 9.79
CA PRO A 71 7.14 9.58 10.62
C PRO A 71 7.15 8.16 10.04
N PHE A 72 6.51 7.94 8.90
CA PHE A 72 6.28 6.61 8.33
C PHE A 72 7.17 6.33 7.13
N GLU A 73 7.49 5.07 6.91
CA GLU A 73 8.15 4.59 5.70
C GLU A 73 7.34 4.91 4.44
N ILE A 74 8.01 5.30 3.35
CA ILE A 74 7.37 5.46 2.04
C ILE A 74 7.13 4.08 1.43
N ARG A 75 5.90 3.85 0.98
CA ARG A 75 5.57 2.68 0.20
C ARG A 75 5.67 2.96 -1.28
N TYR A 76 6.58 2.27 -1.96
CA TYR A 76 6.73 2.34 -3.42
C TYR A 76 5.97 1.22 -4.11
N ASP A 77 5.48 1.50 -5.31
CA ASP A 77 4.89 0.48 -6.16
C ASP A 77 5.96 -0.49 -6.69
N GLU A 78 5.55 -1.74 -6.93
CA GLU A 78 6.46 -2.73 -7.50
C GLU A 78 6.58 -2.52 -9.02
N ASN A 79 7.81 -2.37 -9.51
CA ASN A 79 8.12 -2.15 -10.92
C ASN A 79 8.87 -3.34 -11.55
N ARG A 80 9.33 -4.31 -10.76
CA ARG A 80 10.08 -5.48 -11.24
C ARG A 80 9.11 -6.50 -11.87
N PRO A 81 9.24 -6.84 -13.17
CA PRO A 81 8.25 -7.63 -13.91
C PRO A 81 7.88 -8.96 -13.24
N PHE A 82 8.85 -9.70 -12.73
CA PHE A 82 8.61 -10.96 -12.04
C PHE A 82 7.63 -10.81 -10.86
N PHE A 83 7.70 -9.72 -10.11
CA PHE A 83 6.87 -9.49 -8.92
C PHE A 83 5.53 -8.79 -9.22
N THR A 84 5.27 -8.36 -10.47
CA THR A 84 4.00 -7.73 -10.87
C THR A 84 3.03 -8.71 -11.52
N GLU A 85 3.52 -9.76 -12.17
CA GLU A 85 2.70 -10.74 -12.88
C GLU A 85 2.18 -11.85 -11.95
N GLY A 86 0.93 -12.31 -12.17
CA GLY A 86 0.34 -13.47 -11.48
C GLY A 86 0.22 -13.32 -9.97
N THR A 87 0.05 -12.10 -9.45
CA THR A 87 0.08 -11.79 -8.02
C THR A 87 -1.28 -11.77 -7.33
N ASP A 88 -2.38 -11.95 -8.06
CA ASP A 88 -3.74 -11.80 -7.54
C ASP A 88 -4.02 -12.64 -6.28
N LEU A 89 -3.51 -13.87 -6.24
CA LEU A 89 -3.65 -14.73 -5.06
C LEU A 89 -2.78 -14.24 -3.90
N PHE A 90 -1.55 -13.83 -4.18
CA PHE A 90 -0.57 -13.46 -3.16
C PHE A 90 -0.94 -12.16 -2.44
N ASN A 91 -1.67 -11.26 -3.11
CA ASN A 91 -2.05 -9.95 -2.57
C ASN A 91 -3.33 -9.99 -1.70
N LYS A 92 -4.08 -11.09 -1.67
CA LYS A 92 -5.40 -11.15 -1.01
C LYS A 92 -5.38 -10.79 0.47
N ALA A 93 -4.38 -11.26 1.23
CA ALA A 93 -4.29 -10.99 2.66
C ALA A 93 -3.64 -9.65 3.01
N GLY A 94 -2.98 -8.98 2.05
CA GLY A 94 -2.18 -7.78 2.30
C GLY A 94 -0.91 -8.05 3.09
N LEU A 95 -0.42 -9.31 3.10
CA LEU A 95 0.81 -9.72 3.79
C LEU A 95 2.03 -9.78 2.86
N PHE A 96 1.87 -9.42 1.59
CA PHE A 96 2.93 -9.48 0.61
C PHE A 96 3.26 -8.09 0.04
N TYR A 97 4.45 -7.64 0.31
CA TYR A 97 5.08 -6.46 -0.26
C TYR A 97 6.43 -6.89 -0.82
N SER A 98 6.46 -7.19 -2.10
CA SER A 98 7.61 -7.79 -2.80
C SER A 98 8.88 -6.95 -2.73
N ARG A 99 8.77 -5.64 -2.52
CA ARG A 99 9.91 -4.73 -2.31
C ARG A 99 10.79 -5.09 -1.11
N ARG A 100 10.25 -5.83 -0.12
CA ARG A 100 11.05 -6.36 0.99
C ARG A 100 12.12 -7.34 0.54
N ILE A 101 11.91 -8.00 -0.62
CA ILE A 101 12.85 -8.96 -1.18
C ILE A 101 13.91 -8.21 -1.97
N GLY A 102 15.14 -8.24 -1.48
CA GLY A 102 16.26 -7.51 -2.06
C GLY A 102 16.43 -6.07 -1.55
N GLN A 103 15.59 -5.62 -0.62
CA GLN A 103 15.75 -4.31 0.04
C GLN A 103 16.96 -4.34 0.96
N VAL A 104 17.73 -3.25 0.92
CA VAL A 104 18.80 -3.02 1.89
C VAL A 104 18.16 -2.69 3.24
N PRO A 105 18.47 -3.44 4.32
CA PRO A 105 17.95 -3.11 5.64
C PRO A 105 18.59 -1.83 6.19
N ASP A 106 17.87 -1.16 7.09
CA ASP A 106 18.46 -0.07 7.86
C ASP A 106 19.65 -0.60 8.68
N PHE A 107 20.70 0.16 8.71
CA PHE A 107 21.93 -0.15 9.41
C PHE A 107 22.40 1.04 10.24
N GLU A 108 22.64 0.81 11.52
CA GLU A 108 23.18 1.81 12.42
C GLU A 108 24.70 1.61 12.58
N THR A 109 25.47 2.65 12.34
CA THR A 109 26.92 2.63 12.56
C THR A 109 27.26 2.91 14.02
N SER A 110 28.35 2.30 14.50
CA SER A 110 28.92 2.69 15.80
C SER A 110 29.59 4.06 15.70
N GLU A 111 29.75 4.73 16.84
CA GLU A 111 30.41 6.03 16.90
C GLU A 111 31.84 5.94 16.34
N GLY A 112 32.16 6.80 15.36
CA GLY A 112 33.45 6.83 14.68
C GLY A 112 33.59 5.91 13.45
N ASP A 113 32.54 5.16 13.08
CA ASP A 113 32.53 4.37 11.84
C ASP A 113 31.94 5.17 10.67
N GLU A 114 32.60 5.15 9.55
CA GLU A 114 32.08 5.65 8.26
C GLU A 114 31.77 4.48 7.31
N ILE A 115 30.66 4.58 6.60
CA ILE A 115 30.29 3.59 5.59
C ILE A 115 31.06 3.90 4.31
N THR A 116 31.97 3.00 3.91
CA THR A 116 32.74 3.16 2.67
C THR A 116 32.13 2.40 1.48
N ASN A 117 31.38 1.34 1.74
CA ASN A 117 30.67 0.60 0.70
C ASN A 117 29.31 0.08 1.23
N LEU A 118 28.23 0.69 0.76
CA LEU A 118 26.84 0.23 1.01
C LEU A 118 26.28 -0.32 -0.30
N PRO A 119 25.90 -1.61 -0.34
CA PRO A 119 25.27 -2.18 -1.52
C PRO A 119 23.95 -1.47 -1.85
N SER A 120 23.67 -1.22 -3.13
CA SER A 120 22.41 -0.61 -3.58
C SER A 120 21.20 -1.53 -3.45
N ALA A 121 21.43 -2.84 -3.40
CA ALA A 121 20.41 -3.87 -3.22
C ALA A 121 21.02 -5.16 -2.67
N ILE A 122 20.19 -5.98 -2.02
CA ILE A 122 20.59 -7.34 -1.62
C ILE A 122 20.35 -8.29 -2.80
N PRO A 123 21.39 -8.99 -3.29
CA PRO A 123 21.25 -9.88 -4.46
C PRO A 123 20.26 -11.02 -4.22
N ILE A 124 19.34 -11.19 -5.16
CA ILE A 124 18.40 -12.30 -5.17
C ILE A 124 19.03 -13.47 -5.93
N ILE A 125 19.12 -14.64 -5.28
CA ILE A 125 19.66 -15.86 -5.91
C ILE A 125 18.59 -16.45 -6.83
N ASN A 126 17.37 -16.62 -6.31
CA ASN A 126 16.22 -17.10 -7.08
C ASN A 126 14.91 -16.54 -6.50
N ALA A 127 13.90 -16.50 -7.35
CA ALA A 127 12.53 -16.38 -6.92
C ALA A 127 11.64 -17.29 -7.78
N THR A 128 10.69 -17.96 -7.15
CA THR A 128 9.80 -18.94 -7.79
C THR A 128 8.39 -18.73 -7.30
N LYS A 129 7.42 -18.75 -8.21
CA LYS A 129 6.00 -18.71 -7.87
C LYS A 129 5.24 -19.75 -8.69
N ILE A 130 4.36 -20.47 -8.01
CA ILE A 130 3.37 -21.37 -8.61
C ILE A 130 2.01 -20.81 -8.24
N SER A 131 1.17 -20.54 -9.22
CA SER A 131 -0.17 -20.05 -8.96
C SER A 131 -1.17 -20.57 -9.97
N GLY A 132 -2.40 -20.73 -9.52
CA GLY A 132 -3.50 -21.16 -10.37
C GLY A 132 -4.78 -21.39 -9.60
N ARG A 133 -5.86 -21.64 -10.33
CA ARG A 133 -7.17 -21.93 -9.78
C ARG A 133 -7.80 -23.11 -10.54
N ASN A 134 -8.20 -24.14 -9.82
CA ASN A 134 -8.82 -25.30 -10.44
C ASN A 134 -10.30 -25.05 -10.82
N LYS A 135 -10.93 -26.03 -11.48
CA LYS A 135 -12.33 -25.95 -11.94
C LYS A 135 -13.34 -25.86 -10.78
N ASN A 136 -12.94 -26.23 -9.56
CA ASN A 136 -13.78 -26.13 -8.35
C ASN A 136 -13.55 -24.81 -7.60
N ASN A 137 -12.94 -23.82 -8.25
CA ASN A 137 -12.63 -22.51 -7.68
C ASN A 137 -11.68 -22.53 -6.47
N LEU A 138 -10.88 -23.61 -6.31
CA LEU A 138 -9.76 -23.65 -5.37
C LEU A 138 -8.53 -23.03 -6.02
N GLY A 139 -8.12 -21.88 -5.49
CA GLY A 139 -6.88 -21.20 -5.84
C GLY A 139 -5.75 -21.63 -4.92
N ILE A 140 -4.58 -21.90 -5.48
CA ILE A 140 -3.35 -22.23 -4.73
C ILE A 140 -2.25 -21.32 -5.25
N GLY A 141 -1.57 -20.64 -4.34
CA GLY A 141 -0.37 -19.85 -4.60
C GLY A 141 0.77 -20.29 -3.69
N VAL A 142 1.92 -20.57 -4.26
CA VAL A 142 3.18 -20.83 -3.53
C VAL A 142 4.23 -19.90 -4.09
N PHE A 143 4.87 -19.16 -3.24
CA PHE A 143 5.96 -18.27 -3.58
C PHE A 143 7.16 -18.58 -2.68
N ASN A 144 8.35 -18.58 -3.26
CA ASN A 144 9.62 -18.68 -2.56
C ASN A 144 10.65 -17.74 -3.20
N ALA A 145 11.44 -17.07 -2.39
CA ALA A 145 12.62 -16.34 -2.85
C ALA A 145 13.77 -16.51 -1.86
N VAL A 146 14.99 -16.47 -2.39
CA VAL A 146 16.22 -16.55 -1.61
C VAL A 146 17.13 -15.38 -1.97
N THR A 147 17.57 -14.63 -0.96
CA THR A 147 18.57 -13.57 -1.12
C THR A 147 19.91 -14.03 -0.53
N ASN A 148 21.00 -13.57 -1.15
CA ASN A 148 22.35 -13.90 -0.73
C ASN A 148 22.74 -13.17 0.55
N LYS A 149 23.73 -13.72 1.27
CA LYS A 149 24.40 -12.98 2.33
C LYS A 149 25.13 -11.77 1.75
N THR A 150 25.04 -10.65 2.42
CA THR A 150 25.58 -9.37 1.94
C THR A 150 26.27 -8.65 3.08
N TYR A 151 27.41 -8.05 2.79
CA TYR A 151 28.25 -7.34 3.75
C TYR A 151 28.28 -5.85 3.42
N ILE A 152 28.56 -5.05 4.43
CA ILE A 152 28.84 -3.62 4.37
C ILE A 152 30.30 -3.40 4.77
N SER A 153 30.97 -2.44 4.14
CA SER A 153 32.33 -2.04 4.52
C SER A 153 32.28 -0.79 5.39
N LEU A 154 32.90 -0.88 6.54
CA LEU A 154 33.02 0.19 7.53
C LEU A 154 34.46 0.57 7.73
N GLU A 155 34.74 1.86 7.79
CA GLU A 155 36.04 2.41 8.04
C GLU A 155 36.01 3.26 9.33
N ASN A 156 37.02 3.09 10.15
CA ASN A 156 37.32 4.00 11.26
C ASN A 156 38.80 4.35 11.25
N GLU A 157 39.27 5.25 12.15
CA GLU A 157 40.62 5.75 12.20
C GLU A 157 41.71 4.67 12.13
N ASN A 158 41.42 3.44 12.51
CA ASN A 158 42.42 2.37 12.69
C ASN A 158 42.26 1.18 11.75
N SER A 159 41.10 1.00 11.09
CA SER A 159 40.88 -0.22 10.31
C SER A 159 39.66 -0.11 9.38
N ILE A 160 39.73 -0.87 8.27
CA ILE A 160 38.60 -1.19 7.42
C ILE A 160 38.11 -2.60 7.81
N ARG A 161 36.83 -2.77 8.03
CA ARG A 161 36.20 -4.06 8.33
C ARG A 161 34.93 -4.29 7.53
N GLU A 162 34.65 -5.57 7.27
CA GLU A 162 33.36 -5.99 6.71
C GLU A 162 32.44 -6.45 7.83
N GLU A 163 31.21 -5.99 7.80
CA GLU A 163 30.17 -6.41 8.73
C GLU A 163 28.98 -7.00 7.97
N LEU A 164 28.37 -8.04 8.52
CA LEU A 164 27.25 -8.73 7.87
C LEU A 164 26.00 -7.84 7.92
N LEU A 165 25.62 -7.29 6.77
CA LEU A 165 24.44 -6.45 6.62
C LEU A 165 23.16 -7.30 6.57
N GLN A 166 23.16 -8.36 5.78
CA GLN A 166 22.06 -9.33 5.71
C GLN A 166 22.58 -10.75 5.55
N PRO A 167 22.14 -11.73 6.37
CA PRO A 167 22.46 -13.13 6.18
C PRO A 167 21.70 -13.72 4.97
N LEU A 168 22.09 -14.91 4.54
CA LEU A 168 21.27 -15.70 3.62
C LEU A 168 19.83 -15.75 4.16
N THR A 169 18.86 -15.32 3.35
CA THR A 169 17.47 -15.18 3.77
C THR A 169 16.53 -15.91 2.79
N ASN A 170 15.61 -16.68 3.35
CA ASN A 170 14.57 -17.38 2.61
C ASN A 170 13.20 -16.76 2.93
N TYR A 171 12.46 -16.37 1.89
CA TYR A 171 11.12 -15.81 1.95
C TYR A 171 10.13 -16.82 1.37
N ASN A 172 9.08 -17.12 2.10
CA ASN A 172 8.04 -18.04 1.69
C ASN A 172 6.66 -17.39 1.84
N LEU A 173 5.78 -17.68 0.90
CA LEU A 173 4.37 -17.29 0.98
C LEU A 173 3.51 -18.41 0.39
N ILE A 174 2.51 -18.85 1.14
CA ILE A 174 1.54 -19.86 0.72
C ILE A 174 0.15 -19.26 0.83
N VAL A 175 -0.66 -19.44 -0.21
CA VAL A 175 -2.06 -19.01 -0.25
C VAL A 175 -2.94 -20.17 -0.68
N ILE A 176 -4.02 -20.38 0.05
CA ILE A 176 -5.09 -21.31 -0.30
C ILE A 176 -6.40 -20.53 -0.27
N ASP A 177 -7.09 -20.45 -1.40
CA ASP A 177 -8.27 -19.63 -1.58
C ASP A 177 -9.41 -20.44 -2.17
N GLN A 178 -10.47 -20.65 -1.42
CA GLN A 178 -11.67 -21.33 -1.89
C GLN A 178 -12.81 -20.34 -2.08
N THR A 179 -13.26 -20.18 -3.30
CA THR A 179 -14.50 -19.45 -3.61
C THR A 179 -15.68 -20.42 -3.65
N PHE A 180 -16.79 -20.05 -3.04
CA PHE A 180 -18.03 -20.83 -2.97
C PHE A 180 -19.26 -19.91 -3.03
N ASN A 181 -20.44 -20.47 -3.29
CA ASN A 181 -21.70 -19.72 -3.39
C ASN A 181 -21.61 -18.45 -4.27
N GLN A 182 -20.85 -18.54 -5.39
CA GLN A 182 -20.59 -17.47 -6.36
C GLN A 182 -19.75 -16.30 -5.81
N ASN A 183 -20.09 -15.70 -4.66
CA ASN A 183 -19.48 -14.48 -4.14
C ASN A 183 -18.97 -14.61 -2.70
N SER A 184 -18.82 -15.82 -2.21
CA SER A 184 -18.24 -16.08 -0.89
C SER A 184 -16.88 -16.72 -1.03
N SER A 185 -15.95 -16.44 -0.11
CA SER A 185 -14.61 -17.01 -0.13
C SER A 185 -14.03 -17.19 1.27
N LEU A 186 -13.19 -18.21 1.39
CA LEU A 186 -12.31 -18.43 2.52
C LEU A 186 -10.88 -18.50 2.00
N THR A 187 -10.02 -17.65 2.53
CA THR A 187 -8.61 -17.59 2.14
C THR A 187 -7.74 -17.81 3.36
N PHE A 188 -6.79 -18.73 3.25
CA PHE A 188 -5.67 -18.86 4.18
C PHE A 188 -4.40 -18.36 3.51
N THR A 189 -3.60 -17.58 4.24
CA THR A 189 -2.29 -17.10 3.78
C THR A 189 -1.29 -17.25 4.90
N ASN A 190 -0.08 -17.72 4.58
CA ASN A 190 1.04 -17.73 5.50
C ASN A 190 2.28 -17.16 4.83
N THR A 191 2.94 -16.24 5.50
CA THR A 191 4.27 -15.72 5.14
C THR A 191 5.29 -16.18 6.15
N ASN A 192 6.47 -16.57 5.69
CA ASN A 192 7.58 -16.96 6.55
C ASN A 192 8.89 -16.38 6.01
N VAL A 193 9.62 -15.67 6.84
CA VAL A 193 10.95 -15.14 6.54
C VAL A 193 11.95 -15.75 7.50
N LYS A 194 12.88 -16.56 6.94
CA LYS A 194 13.93 -17.24 7.68
C LYS A 194 15.29 -16.66 7.30
N ARG A 195 15.96 -16.06 8.28
CA ARG A 195 17.34 -15.57 8.20
C ARG A 195 18.28 -16.61 8.82
N PHE A 196 19.27 -17.09 8.05
CA PHE A 196 20.18 -18.14 8.51
C PHE A 196 21.33 -17.58 9.36
N ASN A 197 20.95 -16.83 10.39
CA ASN A 197 21.85 -16.36 11.43
C ASN A 197 21.04 -16.14 12.72
N LYS A 198 21.57 -16.61 13.85
CA LYS A 198 20.87 -16.56 15.15
C LYS A 198 20.66 -15.14 15.71
N TYR A 199 21.47 -14.19 15.28
CA TYR A 199 21.39 -12.80 15.73
C TYR A 199 20.37 -11.98 14.94
N TYR A 200 19.76 -12.54 13.90
CA TYR A 200 18.76 -11.86 13.07
C TYR A 200 17.37 -12.40 13.35
N ARG A 201 16.40 -11.48 13.33
CA ARG A 201 14.99 -11.82 13.56
C ARG A 201 14.46 -12.73 12.44
N ASN A 202 13.57 -13.64 12.81
CA ASN A 202 12.77 -14.43 11.89
C ASN A 202 11.31 -14.09 12.11
N ALA A 203 10.50 -14.17 11.06
CA ALA A 203 9.09 -13.81 11.12
C ALA A 203 8.21 -14.90 10.49
N ASN A 204 7.06 -15.14 11.11
CA ASN A 204 6.00 -15.96 10.54
C ASN A 204 4.66 -15.26 10.77
N VAL A 205 3.89 -15.04 9.69
CA VAL A 205 2.58 -14.40 9.79
C VAL A 205 1.54 -15.24 9.06
N SER A 206 0.46 -15.57 9.77
CA SER A 206 -0.68 -16.32 9.23
C SER A 206 -1.91 -15.43 9.17
N SER A 207 -2.71 -15.60 8.13
CA SER A 207 -3.96 -14.86 7.92
C SER A 207 -5.08 -15.79 7.50
N ILE A 208 -6.27 -15.58 8.05
CA ILE A 208 -7.52 -16.18 7.60
C ILE A 208 -8.46 -15.04 7.22
N LEU A 209 -8.94 -15.06 5.97
CA LEU A 209 -9.95 -14.13 5.47
C LEU A 209 -11.22 -14.90 5.14
N LEU A 210 -12.34 -14.38 5.59
CA LEU A 210 -13.67 -14.90 5.28
C LEU A 210 -14.49 -13.76 4.66
N SER A 211 -15.12 -14.04 3.52
CA SER A 211 -16.13 -13.16 2.93
C SER A 211 -17.38 -13.98 2.65
N LEU A 212 -18.47 -13.62 3.28
CA LEU A 212 -19.77 -14.29 3.12
C LEU A 212 -20.75 -13.31 2.50
N THR A 213 -21.22 -13.63 1.30
CA THR A 213 -22.26 -12.85 0.62
C THR A 213 -23.52 -13.67 0.51
N GLU A 214 -24.63 -13.10 0.95
CA GLU A 214 -25.94 -13.72 0.86
C GLU A 214 -26.36 -13.94 -0.61
N LYS A 215 -27.18 -14.97 -0.90
CA LYS A 215 -27.55 -15.39 -2.27
C LYS A 215 -28.14 -14.28 -3.14
N LYS A 216 -28.83 -13.30 -2.55
CA LYS A 216 -29.38 -12.13 -3.29
C LYS A 216 -28.37 -10.99 -3.45
N ASN A 217 -27.16 -11.14 -2.91
CA ASN A 217 -26.13 -10.11 -2.87
C ASN A 217 -26.62 -8.81 -2.23
N ILE A 218 -27.40 -8.89 -1.14
CA ILE A 218 -27.89 -7.72 -0.41
C ILE A 218 -26.97 -7.45 0.78
N TYR A 219 -26.54 -8.49 1.49
CA TYR A 219 -25.70 -8.39 2.68
C TYR A 219 -24.37 -9.10 2.47
N ASN A 220 -23.32 -8.53 3.02
CA ASN A 220 -21.99 -9.12 3.09
C ASN A 220 -21.47 -9.05 4.53
N LEU A 221 -20.80 -10.12 4.96
CA LEU A 221 -20.00 -10.19 6.17
C LEU A 221 -18.57 -10.53 5.77
N SER A 222 -17.62 -9.66 6.11
CA SER A 222 -16.19 -9.88 5.89
C SER A 222 -15.45 -9.94 7.21
N SER A 223 -14.50 -10.87 7.33
CA SER A 223 -13.63 -10.98 8.50
C SER A 223 -12.21 -11.31 8.08
N LYS A 224 -11.23 -10.80 8.81
CA LYS A 224 -9.82 -11.11 8.65
C LYS A 224 -9.19 -11.24 10.04
N ILE A 225 -8.44 -12.29 10.26
CA ILE A 225 -7.66 -12.49 11.47
C ILE A 225 -6.24 -12.82 11.03
N ASN A 226 -5.27 -12.05 11.53
CA ASN A 226 -3.86 -12.32 11.34
C ASN A 226 -3.18 -12.59 12.68
N PHE A 227 -2.17 -13.45 12.66
CA PHE A 227 -1.26 -13.69 13.78
C PHE A 227 0.17 -13.53 13.28
N SER A 228 0.94 -12.68 13.95
CA SER A 228 2.37 -12.51 13.72
C SER A 228 3.17 -13.12 14.86
N GLN A 229 4.26 -13.79 14.49
CA GLN A 229 5.24 -14.35 15.41
C GLN A 229 6.62 -13.90 14.95
N ILE A 230 7.29 -13.12 15.78
CA ILE A 230 8.63 -12.60 15.55
C ILE A 230 9.57 -13.25 16.56
N ASN A 231 10.57 -13.94 16.06
CA ASN A 231 11.58 -14.60 16.88
C ASN A 231 12.93 -13.89 16.70
N LEU A 232 13.47 -13.37 17.78
CA LEU A 232 14.81 -12.79 17.85
C LEU A 232 15.55 -13.37 19.04
N ASN A 233 16.64 -14.06 18.83
CA ASN A 233 17.39 -14.80 19.85
C ASN A 233 16.47 -15.74 20.65
N GLU A 234 16.30 -15.49 21.95
CA GLU A 234 15.42 -16.24 22.86
C GLU A 234 14.05 -15.58 23.05
N SER A 235 13.83 -14.39 22.49
CA SER A 235 12.55 -13.69 22.57
C SER A 235 11.59 -14.16 21.47
N ASN A 236 10.31 -14.29 21.85
CA ASN A 236 9.24 -14.62 20.92
C ASN A 236 8.10 -13.63 21.13
N GLU A 237 7.92 -12.72 20.18
CA GLU A 237 6.85 -11.73 20.22
C GLU A 237 5.67 -12.21 19.38
N LEU A 238 4.49 -12.19 20.01
CA LEU A 238 3.23 -12.55 19.38
C LEU A 238 2.34 -11.32 19.26
N GLY A 239 1.83 -11.10 18.05
CA GLY A 239 0.89 -10.05 17.76
C GLY A 239 -0.31 -10.56 16.97
N PHE A 240 -1.40 -9.78 16.96
CA PHE A 240 -2.57 -10.12 16.17
C PHE A 240 -3.23 -8.88 15.57
N LEU A 241 -3.96 -9.13 14.48
CA LEU A 241 -4.90 -8.21 13.85
C LEU A 241 -6.24 -8.90 13.69
N SER A 242 -7.33 -8.22 14.03
CA SER A 242 -8.70 -8.66 13.80
C SER A 242 -9.47 -7.58 13.06
N PHE A 243 -10.18 -7.97 12.01
CA PHE A 243 -11.10 -7.11 11.27
C PHE A 243 -12.42 -7.84 11.06
N ILE A 244 -13.52 -7.14 11.30
CA ILE A 244 -14.86 -7.60 10.96
C ILE A 244 -15.64 -6.45 10.35
N LYS A 245 -16.39 -6.73 9.28
CA LYS A 245 -17.26 -5.77 8.60
C LYS A 245 -18.57 -6.43 8.23
N ALA A 246 -19.68 -5.83 8.63
CA ALA A 246 -21.01 -6.18 8.18
C ALA A 246 -21.61 -5.04 7.36
N GLU A 247 -22.15 -5.34 6.20
CA GLU A 247 -22.66 -4.31 5.30
C GLU A 247 -23.88 -4.75 4.51
N LYS A 248 -24.75 -3.78 4.21
CA LYS A 248 -25.80 -3.91 3.20
C LYS A 248 -25.33 -3.22 1.93
N ILE A 249 -25.05 -4.01 0.88
CA ILE A 249 -24.42 -3.56 -0.37
C ILE A 249 -25.41 -3.22 -1.49
N LYS A 250 -26.71 -3.51 -1.33
CA LYS A 250 -27.73 -3.33 -2.37
C LYS A 250 -28.96 -2.61 -1.85
N GLY A 251 -29.66 -1.92 -2.76
CA GLY A 251 -30.86 -1.12 -2.47
C GLY A 251 -30.56 0.35 -2.32
N LYS A 252 -31.60 1.16 -2.11
CA LYS A 252 -31.49 2.62 -1.97
C LYS A 252 -30.83 3.00 -0.65
N PHE A 253 -31.19 2.33 0.44
CA PHE A 253 -30.54 2.52 1.73
C PHE A 253 -29.48 1.44 1.95
N ARG A 254 -28.26 1.86 2.27
CA ARG A 254 -27.13 0.99 2.59
C ARG A 254 -26.51 1.40 3.90
N PHE A 255 -25.88 0.46 4.56
CA PHE A 255 -25.12 0.71 5.77
C PHE A 255 -23.89 -0.20 5.82
N GLN A 256 -22.88 0.24 6.55
CA GLN A 256 -21.75 -0.58 6.91
C GLN A 256 -21.34 -0.31 8.37
N MET A 257 -20.86 -1.34 9.03
CA MET A 257 -20.21 -1.25 10.32
C MET A 257 -18.98 -2.12 10.28
N SER A 258 -17.83 -1.56 10.67
CA SER A 258 -16.59 -2.34 10.78
C SER A 258 -15.85 -2.01 12.06
N ASN A 259 -15.12 -3.02 12.53
CA ASN A 259 -14.18 -2.88 13.62
C ASN A 259 -12.84 -3.52 13.21
N TYR A 260 -11.77 -2.83 13.45
CA TYR A 260 -10.39 -3.21 13.19
C TYR A 260 -9.63 -3.09 14.50
N ILE A 261 -8.93 -4.11 14.89
CA ILE A 261 -8.10 -4.15 16.09
C ILE A 261 -6.74 -4.66 15.69
N GLU A 262 -5.71 -3.95 16.04
CA GLU A 262 -4.32 -4.30 15.82
C GLU A 262 -3.54 -4.13 17.10
N SER A 263 -2.94 -5.22 17.58
CA SER A 263 -2.20 -5.21 18.82
C SER A 263 -0.89 -4.42 18.71
N ASP A 264 -0.39 -3.96 19.84
CA ASP A 264 0.89 -3.24 19.99
C ASP A 264 2.12 -4.03 19.56
N ARG A 265 1.99 -5.35 19.37
CA ARG A 265 3.06 -6.27 18.95
C ARG A 265 2.83 -6.91 17.58
N TYR A 266 1.74 -6.54 16.91
CA TYR A 266 1.52 -7.06 15.56
C TYR A 266 2.54 -6.47 14.61
N ASP A 267 3.24 -7.34 13.88
CA ASP A 267 4.21 -6.94 12.87
C ASP A 267 4.24 -7.94 11.71
N HIS A 268 4.09 -7.47 10.49
CA HIS A 268 4.23 -8.25 9.26
C HIS A 268 5.22 -7.62 8.26
N ASN A 269 6.08 -6.70 8.73
CA ASN A 269 6.98 -5.93 7.88
C ASN A 269 8.11 -6.74 7.24
N ASP A 270 8.39 -7.96 7.72
CA ASP A 270 9.45 -8.78 7.11
C ASP A 270 9.17 -9.19 5.67
N LEU A 271 7.89 -9.34 5.27
CA LEU A 271 7.48 -9.59 3.89
C LEU A 271 6.25 -8.75 3.47
N GLY A 272 5.64 -8.03 4.41
CA GLY A 272 4.53 -7.13 4.20
C GLY A 272 4.93 -5.65 4.32
N TYR A 273 3.93 -4.79 4.39
CA TYR A 273 4.06 -3.37 4.68
C TYR A 273 3.04 -2.98 5.74
N LEU A 274 3.51 -2.63 6.92
CA LEU A 274 2.74 -2.11 8.03
C LEU A 274 3.18 -0.67 8.29
N ARG A 275 2.25 0.25 8.19
CA ARG A 275 2.53 1.66 8.43
C ARG A 275 2.72 1.97 9.92
N ASP A 276 1.85 1.39 10.74
CA ASP A 276 1.78 1.59 12.19
C ASP A 276 0.99 0.41 12.79
N ASN A 277 1.11 0.17 14.06
CA ASN A 277 0.34 -0.83 14.80
C ASN A 277 -0.35 -0.21 16.04
N ASN A 278 -0.82 -1.04 16.99
CA ASN A 278 -1.39 -0.56 18.23
C ASN A 278 -2.65 0.30 18.04
N GLU A 279 -3.58 -0.15 17.21
CA GLU A 279 -4.76 0.65 16.84
C GLU A 279 -6.07 -0.13 16.97
N VAL A 280 -7.13 0.56 17.40
CA VAL A 280 -8.52 0.12 17.32
C VAL A 280 -9.29 1.15 16.51
N VAL A 281 -9.89 0.72 15.39
CA VAL A 281 -10.68 1.57 14.51
C VAL A 281 -12.09 1.04 14.39
N THR A 282 -13.08 1.87 14.69
CA THR A 282 -14.49 1.57 14.51
C THR A 282 -15.08 2.52 13.47
N ASN A 283 -15.67 1.96 12.41
CA ASN A 283 -16.32 2.72 11.35
C ASN A 283 -17.82 2.42 11.29
N LEU A 284 -18.61 3.47 11.13
CA LEU A 284 -20.06 3.41 10.82
C LEU A 284 -20.31 4.20 9.54
N GLY A 285 -20.91 3.58 8.54
CA GLY A 285 -21.28 4.22 7.29
C GLY A 285 -22.77 4.06 6.99
N LEU A 286 -23.39 5.12 6.51
CA LEU A 286 -24.78 5.17 6.04
C LEU A 286 -24.80 5.77 4.64
N GLY A 287 -25.61 5.20 3.75
CA GLY A 287 -25.73 5.69 2.38
C GLY A 287 -27.18 5.64 1.90
N TYR A 288 -27.59 6.67 1.17
CA TYR A 288 -28.86 6.71 0.46
C TYR A 288 -28.65 7.03 -1.01
N TYR A 289 -29.19 6.18 -1.89
CA TYR A 289 -28.93 6.18 -3.31
C TYR A 289 -30.22 6.26 -4.12
N ILE A 290 -30.25 7.18 -5.07
CA ILE A 290 -31.29 7.31 -6.08
C ILE A 290 -30.70 6.87 -7.41
N PHE A 291 -31.18 5.73 -7.94
CA PHE A 291 -30.69 5.14 -9.19
C PHE A 291 -31.61 5.42 -10.38
N GLU A 292 -32.86 5.79 -10.12
CA GLU A 292 -33.87 6.06 -11.15
C GLU A 292 -34.11 7.56 -11.23
N PRO A 293 -34.30 8.11 -12.45
CA PRO A 293 -34.52 9.55 -12.62
C PRO A 293 -35.75 10.05 -11.85
N ILE A 294 -35.59 11.14 -11.09
CA ILE A 294 -36.65 11.83 -10.37
C ILE A 294 -36.57 13.32 -10.69
N GLY A 295 -37.62 13.90 -11.29
CA GLY A 295 -37.66 15.30 -11.68
C GLY A 295 -36.49 15.69 -12.59
N LYS A 296 -35.59 16.56 -12.14
CA LYS A 296 -34.39 17.00 -12.88
C LYS A 296 -33.14 16.16 -12.59
N ILE A 297 -33.22 15.20 -11.69
CA ILE A 297 -32.11 14.36 -11.23
C ILE A 297 -32.12 13.03 -11.98
N ILE A 298 -30.99 12.59 -12.51
CA ILE A 298 -30.79 11.24 -13.06
C ILE A 298 -30.38 10.28 -11.95
N LYS A 299 -29.42 10.68 -11.12
CA LYS A 299 -28.87 9.90 -10.02
C LYS A 299 -28.48 10.82 -8.89
N ALA A 300 -28.69 10.39 -7.65
CA ALA A 300 -28.14 11.08 -6.48
C ALA A 300 -27.68 10.08 -5.43
N GLU A 301 -26.70 10.48 -4.66
CA GLU A 301 -26.20 9.71 -3.53
C GLU A 301 -25.83 10.63 -2.38
N ALA A 302 -26.16 10.20 -1.16
CA ALA A 302 -25.80 10.85 0.07
C ALA A 302 -25.16 9.80 0.98
N GLU A 303 -23.97 10.09 1.46
CA GLU A 303 -23.20 9.19 2.33
C GLU A 303 -22.78 9.94 3.59
N PHE A 304 -22.79 9.24 4.70
CA PHE A 304 -22.26 9.67 5.99
C PHE A 304 -21.38 8.57 6.55
N GLU A 305 -20.21 8.96 7.06
CA GLU A 305 -19.26 8.05 7.68
C GLU A 305 -18.74 8.65 8.98
N ALA A 306 -18.63 7.81 10.01
CA ALA A 306 -18.04 8.14 11.29
C ALA A 306 -16.92 7.13 11.57
N GLU A 307 -15.71 7.63 11.79
CA GLU A 307 -14.53 6.84 12.16
C GLU A 307 -14.04 7.25 13.53
N HIS A 308 -13.91 6.29 14.44
CA HIS A 308 -13.34 6.46 15.75
C HIS A 308 -12.08 5.60 15.91
N LYS A 309 -10.97 6.25 16.29
CA LYS A 309 -9.67 5.59 16.50
C LYS A 309 -9.22 5.72 17.94
N MET A 310 -8.65 4.63 18.44
CA MET A 310 -8.02 4.56 19.74
C MET A 310 -6.69 3.79 19.63
N LEU A 311 -5.80 3.94 20.58
CA LEU A 311 -4.73 2.97 20.77
C LEU A 311 -5.35 1.64 21.26
N TYR A 312 -4.77 0.51 20.84
CA TYR A 312 -5.11 -0.79 21.44
C TYR A 312 -4.61 -0.85 22.90
N LYS A 313 -3.42 -0.31 23.14
CA LYS A 313 -2.81 -0.25 24.46
C LYS A 313 -2.06 1.09 24.63
N PRO A 314 -2.39 1.88 25.67
CA PRO A 314 -3.23 1.61 26.86
C PRO A 314 -4.74 1.85 26.66
N PHE A 315 -5.26 1.89 25.44
CA PHE A 315 -6.66 2.14 25.08
C PHE A 315 -7.04 3.63 25.18
N ASP A 316 -6.12 4.48 24.75
CA ASP A 316 -6.29 5.93 24.73
C ASP A 316 -6.90 6.41 23.42
N TYR A 317 -7.60 7.54 23.51
CA TYR A 317 -8.18 8.20 22.35
C TYR A 317 -7.11 8.66 21.33
N LYS A 318 -7.37 8.44 20.04
CA LYS A 318 -6.55 8.98 18.93
C LYS A 318 -7.33 10.02 18.14
N GLN A 319 -8.50 9.66 17.59
CA GLN A 319 -9.21 10.50 16.64
C GLN A 319 -10.70 10.15 16.56
N LEU A 320 -11.54 11.16 16.35
CA LEU A 320 -12.90 11.02 15.85
C LEU A 320 -13.06 11.87 14.58
N GLU A 321 -13.54 11.24 13.51
CA GLU A 321 -13.76 11.86 12.21
C GLU A 321 -15.20 11.63 11.75
N LEU A 322 -15.84 12.67 11.22
CA LEU A 322 -17.15 12.60 10.59
C LEU A 322 -17.02 13.08 9.14
N GLU A 323 -17.46 12.28 8.19
CA GLU A 323 -17.47 12.65 6.78
C GLU A 323 -18.87 12.57 6.19
N SER A 324 -19.24 13.56 5.39
CA SER A 324 -20.48 13.58 4.62
C SER A 324 -20.18 13.87 3.17
N LYS A 325 -20.76 13.08 2.27
CA LYS A 325 -20.64 13.25 0.82
C LYS A 325 -22.04 13.31 0.22
N PHE A 326 -22.24 14.25 -0.69
CA PHE A 326 -23.48 14.38 -1.44
C PHE A 326 -23.17 14.60 -2.92
N HIS A 327 -23.73 13.77 -3.80
CA HIS A 327 -23.49 13.78 -5.24
C HIS A 327 -24.81 13.77 -6.00
N VAL A 328 -24.86 14.53 -7.10
CA VAL A 328 -26.03 14.57 -7.99
C VAL A 328 -25.58 14.59 -9.45
N VAL A 329 -26.20 13.74 -10.25
CA VAL A 329 -26.15 13.79 -11.72
C VAL A 329 -27.46 14.35 -12.21
N TRP A 330 -27.40 15.52 -12.85
CA TRP A 330 -28.56 16.23 -13.39
C TRP A 330 -28.94 15.75 -14.81
N LYS A 331 -30.16 15.99 -15.25
CA LYS A 331 -30.63 15.62 -16.60
C LYS A 331 -29.80 16.21 -17.74
N ASN A 332 -29.14 17.35 -17.53
CA ASN A 332 -28.20 17.93 -18.49
C ASN A 332 -26.80 17.28 -18.42
N HIS A 333 -26.65 16.15 -17.69
CA HIS A 333 -25.41 15.43 -17.44
C HIS A 333 -24.32 16.25 -16.71
N LEU A 334 -24.71 17.31 -16.03
CA LEU A 334 -23.85 17.96 -15.06
C LEU A 334 -23.77 17.08 -13.81
N PHE A 335 -22.57 16.75 -13.37
CA PHE A 335 -22.29 16.14 -12.09
C PHE A 335 -21.91 17.23 -11.10
N THR A 336 -22.51 17.23 -9.92
CA THR A 336 -22.17 18.15 -8.83
C THR A 336 -22.00 17.36 -7.55
N GLY A 337 -21.04 17.74 -6.73
CA GLY A 337 -20.82 17.11 -5.44
C GLY A 337 -20.28 18.05 -4.39
N ILE A 338 -20.56 17.74 -3.14
CA ILE A 338 -19.98 18.33 -1.96
C ILE A 338 -19.47 17.22 -1.04
N SER A 339 -18.29 17.42 -0.49
CA SER A 339 -17.72 16.55 0.55
C SER A 339 -17.30 17.44 1.72
N THR A 340 -17.67 17.05 2.92
CA THR A 340 -17.32 17.76 4.15
C THR A 340 -16.83 16.74 5.17
N LYS A 341 -15.65 16.98 5.73
CA LYS A 341 -14.99 16.15 6.73
C LYS A 341 -14.66 17.00 7.94
N TYR A 342 -15.13 16.60 9.10
CA TYR A 342 -14.82 17.21 10.38
C TYR A 342 -13.98 16.25 11.22
N ASN A 343 -12.76 16.65 11.55
CA ASN A 343 -11.92 15.96 12.51
C ASN A 343 -12.03 16.70 13.85
N PHE A 344 -12.37 15.95 14.89
CA PHE A 344 -12.23 16.47 16.26
C PHE A 344 -10.75 16.63 16.61
N GLU A 345 -10.45 17.11 17.79
CA GLU A 345 -9.06 17.14 18.27
C GLU A 345 -8.46 15.74 18.19
N GLU A 346 -7.26 15.65 17.63
CA GLU A 346 -6.57 14.39 17.36
C GLU A 346 -5.32 14.29 18.25
N HIS A 347 -5.15 13.16 18.91
CA HIS A 347 -3.94 12.78 19.62
C HIS A 347 -3.04 11.99 18.68
N ASP A 348 -2.04 12.66 18.11
CA ASP A 348 -1.07 12.05 17.21
C ASP A 348 0.13 11.55 18.02
N TYR A 349 0.24 10.22 18.14
CA TYR A 349 1.30 9.56 18.90
C TYR A 349 2.59 9.37 18.09
N ASN A 350 2.57 9.66 16.79
CA ASN A 350 3.68 9.40 15.87
C ASN A 350 4.41 10.68 15.44
N GLU A 351 3.72 11.82 15.33
CA GLU A 351 4.33 13.08 14.83
C GLU A 351 5.50 13.56 15.69
N SER A 352 5.46 13.32 17.00
CA SER A 352 6.56 13.68 17.91
C SER A 352 7.85 12.88 17.68
N ARG A 353 7.75 11.73 16.97
CA ARG A 353 8.86 10.77 16.75
C ARG A 353 9.57 10.35 18.05
N THR A 354 8.90 10.49 19.16
CA THR A 354 9.43 10.19 20.50
C THR A 354 8.38 9.40 21.26
N SER A 355 8.74 8.20 21.73
CA SER A 355 7.84 7.34 22.48
C SER A 355 7.26 8.04 23.72
N GLY A 356 5.95 7.88 23.95
CA GLY A 356 5.24 8.48 25.09
C GLY A 356 4.94 9.99 24.96
N ARG A 357 5.28 10.63 23.84
CA ARG A 357 4.95 12.03 23.57
C ARG A 357 3.80 12.13 22.56
N VAL A 358 2.79 12.89 22.89
CA VAL A 358 1.59 13.09 22.07
C VAL A 358 1.62 14.49 21.45
N PHE A 359 1.39 14.57 20.15
CA PHE A 359 1.18 15.83 19.44
C PHE A 359 -0.33 16.08 19.29
N LEU A 360 -0.85 17.15 19.87
CA LEU A 360 -2.26 17.50 19.78
C LEU A 360 -2.52 18.26 18.48
N ARG A 361 -3.30 17.67 17.58
CA ARG A 361 -3.79 18.35 16.39
C ARG A 361 -5.17 18.95 16.66
N PRO A 362 -5.34 20.28 16.50
CA PRO A 362 -6.62 20.91 16.78
C PRO A 362 -7.70 20.44 15.80
N ALA A 363 -8.95 20.57 16.22
CA ALA A 363 -10.11 20.27 15.41
C ALA A 363 -10.08 21.04 14.09
N ARG A 364 -10.46 20.37 12.99
CA ARG A 364 -10.38 20.90 11.63
C ARG A 364 -11.58 20.51 10.77
N LEU A 365 -12.02 21.45 9.95
CA LEU A 365 -13.07 21.25 8.95
C LEU A 365 -12.43 21.29 7.55
N ASN A 366 -12.60 20.22 6.77
CA ASN A 366 -12.26 20.17 5.36
C ASN A 366 -13.56 20.12 4.56
N SER A 367 -13.76 21.02 3.60
CA SER A 367 -14.93 20.99 2.74
C SER A 367 -14.53 21.24 1.29
N SER A 368 -15.17 20.56 0.35
CA SER A 368 -14.93 20.76 -1.07
C SER A 368 -16.21 20.62 -1.87
N ILE A 369 -16.34 21.50 -2.88
CA ILE A 369 -17.38 21.43 -3.91
C ILE A 369 -16.69 21.09 -5.22
N TYR A 370 -17.29 20.21 -6.02
CA TYR A 370 -16.76 19.84 -7.31
C TYR A 370 -17.87 19.65 -8.33
N THR A 371 -17.55 19.98 -9.57
CA THR A 371 -18.45 19.84 -10.71
C THR A 371 -17.75 19.17 -11.88
N SER A 372 -18.50 18.44 -12.68
CA SER A 372 -18.05 17.85 -13.93
C SER A 372 -19.16 17.98 -14.96
N SER A 373 -18.88 18.64 -16.08
CA SER A 373 -19.87 18.86 -17.12
C SER A 373 -19.95 17.65 -18.09
N ASP A 374 -20.91 17.67 -19.02
CA ASP A 374 -21.16 16.59 -19.97
C ASP A 374 -20.01 16.39 -20.96
N TYR A 375 -19.25 15.29 -20.82
CA TYR A 375 -18.12 14.95 -21.69
C TYR A 375 -18.46 14.53 -23.12
N ARG A 376 -19.73 14.37 -23.44
CA ARG A 376 -20.20 14.14 -24.81
C ARG A 376 -20.16 15.42 -25.66
N LYS A 377 -20.06 16.59 -25.01
CA LYS A 377 -19.95 17.89 -25.68
C LYS A 377 -18.53 18.14 -26.16
N LYS A 378 -18.38 19.00 -27.17
CA LYS A 378 -17.07 19.43 -27.69
C LYS A 378 -16.22 20.10 -26.61
N PHE A 379 -16.87 20.80 -25.67
CA PHE A 379 -16.23 21.42 -24.49
C PHE A 379 -16.83 20.83 -23.23
N ALA A 380 -15.98 20.39 -22.32
CA ALA A 380 -16.34 19.98 -20.97
C ALA A 380 -15.39 20.60 -19.97
N LEU A 381 -15.88 20.78 -18.74
CA LEU A 381 -15.13 21.43 -17.66
C LEU A 381 -15.33 20.67 -16.34
N ASP A 382 -14.22 20.33 -15.70
CA ASP A 382 -14.19 19.87 -14.32
C ASP A 382 -13.64 20.97 -13.43
N THR A 383 -14.27 21.16 -12.29
CA THR A 383 -13.78 22.10 -11.26
C THR A 383 -13.84 21.47 -9.88
N ARG A 384 -12.91 21.82 -9.02
CA ARG A 384 -12.96 21.53 -7.59
C ARG A 384 -12.41 22.71 -6.81
N LEU A 385 -13.19 23.18 -5.83
CA LEU A 385 -12.77 24.14 -4.83
C LEU A 385 -12.81 23.45 -3.47
N GLY A 386 -11.71 23.47 -2.74
CA GLY A 386 -11.60 22.90 -1.41
C GLY A 386 -11.03 23.90 -0.42
N VAL A 387 -11.51 23.81 0.82
CA VAL A 387 -11.03 24.64 1.94
C VAL A 387 -10.80 23.77 3.16
N LYS A 388 -9.76 24.09 3.92
CA LYS A 388 -9.49 23.55 5.25
C LYS A 388 -9.45 24.71 6.24
N PHE A 389 -10.19 24.58 7.33
CA PHE A 389 -10.18 25.51 8.45
C PHE A 389 -9.79 24.77 9.72
N THR A 390 -8.87 25.34 10.48
CA THR A 390 -8.42 24.79 11.76
C THR A 390 -8.69 25.80 12.87
N LYS A 391 -9.28 25.33 13.98
CA LYS A 391 -9.77 26.19 15.06
C LYS A 391 -8.70 27.09 15.67
N GLU A 392 -7.50 26.56 15.93
CA GLU A 392 -6.49 27.27 16.73
C GLU A 392 -5.29 27.73 15.88
N ASN A 393 -4.51 26.87 15.35
CA ASN A 393 -3.21 27.19 14.75
C ASN A 393 -3.27 27.93 13.41
N LYS A 394 -4.47 28.32 12.94
CA LYS A 394 -4.70 28.96 11.63
C LYS A 394 -4.06 28.19 10.48
N ASN A 395 -3.90 26.86 10.63
CA ASN A 395 -3.49 26.00 9.55
C ASN A 395 -4.66 25.89 8.57
N ASN A 396 -4.69 26.80 7.60
CA ASN A 396 -5.74 26.86 6.60
C ASN A 396 -5.18 26.45 5.24
N LYS A 397 -6.04 25.82 4.43
CA LYS A 397 -5.69 25.39 3.08
C LYS A 397 -6.76 25.84 2.09
N LEU A 398 -6.32 26.33 0.95
CA LEU A 398 -7.15 26.56 -0.23
C LEU A 398 -6.68 25.61 -1.34
N TYR A 399 -7.61 24.88 -1.92
CA TYR A 399 -7.38 24.01 -3.06
C TYR A 399 -8.27 24.40 -4.23
N LEU A 400 -7.68 24.61 -5.39
CA LEU A 400 -8.37 24.88 -6.65
C LEU A 400 -7.89 23.94 -7.73
N ARG A 401 -8.83 23.26 -8.38
CA ARG A 401 -8.58 22.49 -9.61
C ARG A 401 -9.53 22.94 -10.71
N ILE A 402 -8.97 23.19 -11.89
CA ILE A 402 -9.73 23.53 -13.10
C ILE A 402 -9.18 22.64 -14.22
N SER A 403 -10.06 21.90 -14.88
CA SER A 403 -9.64 20.95 -15.94
C SER A 403 -10.60 21.05 -17.14
N PRO A 404 -10.35 22.00 -18.07
CA PRO A 404 -11.06 22.06 -19.34
C PRO A 404 -10.64 20.90 -20.25
N ARG A 405 -11.62 20.37 -20.98
CA ARG A 405 -11.45 19.37 -22.04
C ARG A 405 -12.06 19.88 -23.32
N VAL A 406 -11.29 19.86 -24.40
CA VAL A 406 -11.74 20.23 -25.74
C VAL A 406 -11.62 19.02 -26.65
N ARG A 407 -12.73 18.58 -27.25
CA ARG A 407 -12.75 17.52 -28.26
C ARG A 407 -12.90 18.20 -29.66
N LEU A 408 -11.86 18.19 -30.45
CA LEU A 408 -11.86 18.73 -31.78
C LEU A 408 -12.61 17.81 -32.78
N ASN A 409 -12.35 16.51 -32.67
CA ASN A 409 -13.00 15.42 -33.42
C ASN A 409 -12.87 14.10 -32.68
N ASP A 410 -13.29 12.98 -33.29
CA ASP A 410 -13.26 11.65 -32.64
C ASP A 410 -11.85 11.10 -32.43
N HIS A 411 -10.84 11.67 -33.11
CA HIS A 411 -9.44 11.25 -33.02
C HIS A 411 -8.58 12.20 -32.19
N PHE A 412 -9.06 13.43 -31.93
CA PHE A 412 -8.26 14.46 -31.30
C PHE A 412 -9.02 15.14 -30.13
N SER A 413 -8.49 14.97 -28.93
CA SER A 413 -8.98 15.68 -27.75
C SER A 413 -7.81 16.27 -26.96
N PHE A 414 -8.04 17.43 -26.38
CA PHE A 414 -7.07 18.15 -25.57
C PHE A 414 -7.65 18.31 -24.16
N ILE A 415 -6.83 17.99 -23.14
CA ILE A 415 -7.17 18.16 -21.72
C ILE A 415 -6.05 18.95 -21.08
N TYR A 416 -6.43 20.05 -20.43
CA TYR A 416 -5.52 20.82 -19.58
C TYR A 416 -5.93 20.64 -18.13
N VAL A 417 -5.00 20.46 -17.24
CA VAL A 417 -5.23 20.34 -15.79
C VAL A 417 -4.41 21.40 -15.09
N TYR A 418 -5.09 22.28 -14.36
CA TYR A 418 -4.48 23.23 -13.48
C TYR A 418 -4.86 22.92 -12.04
N VAL A 419 -3.89 22.77 -11.17
CA VAL A 419 -4.07 22.58 -9.72
C VAL A 419 -3.25 23.64 -8.98
N ARG A 420 -3.90 24.30 -8.02
CA ARG A 420 -3.24 25.17 -7.05
C ARG A 420 -3.64 24.76 -5.66
N GLU A 421 -2.65 24.58 -4.81
CA GLU A 421 -2.80 24.26 -3.40
C GLU A 421 -1.97 25.27 -2.58
N ASP A 422 -2.62 26.02 -1.70
CA ASP A 422 -2.01 26.99 -0.82
C ASP A 422 -2.35 26.61 0.63
N GLU A 423 -1.37 26.08 1.35
CA GLU A 423 -1.50 25.69 2.74
C GLU A 423 -0.60 26.54 3.62
N LYS A 424 -1.18 27.15 4.67
CA LYS A 424 -0.50 28.06 5.60
C LYS A 424 -0.42 27.47 6.99
N ASN A 425 0.67 27.78 7.69
CA ASN A 425 0.90 27.40 9.09
C ASN A 425 0.77 25.87 9.32
N GLN A 426 1.21 25.05 8.40
CA GLN A 426 1.30 23.62 8.63
C GLN A 426 2.36 23.35 9.69
N PHE A 427 2.00 22.70 10.79
CA PHE A 427 2.94 22.23 11.79
C PHE A 427 3.58 20.92 11.36
N GLY A 428 4.87 20.77 11.62
CA GLY A 428 5.60 19.54 11.41
C GLY A 428 6.82 19.46 12.32
N TYR A 429 7.21 18.25 12.65
CA TYR A 429 8.43 17.93 13.39
C TYR A 429 9.69 18.39 12.65
N ILE A 430 10.67 18.89 13.39
CA ILE A 430 12.00 19.24 12.88
C ILE A 430 13.05 18.34 13.52
N SER A 431 13.23 18.44 14.83
CA SER A 431 14.28 17.75 15.57
C SER A 431 13.86 17.46 17.01
N ASN A 432 14.65 16.62 17.67
CA ASN A 432 14.60 16.43 19.10
C ASN A 432 16.00 16.80 19.62
N GLU A 433 16.09 17.91 20.36
CA GLU A 433 17.33 18.40 20.93
C GLU A 433 17.20 18.44 22.45
N ASN A 434 18.09 17.75 23.16
CA ASN A 434 18.09 17.70 24.64
C ASN A 434 16.73 17.30 25.25
N ASN A 435 16.01 16.34 24.64
CA ASN A 435 14.65 15.93 25.00
C ASN A 435 13.55 17.00 24.78
N GLU A 436 13.86 18.09 24.12
CA GLU A 436 12.88 19.06 23.66
C GLU A 436 12.55 18.83 22.18
N ILE A 437 11.24 18.58 21.91
CA ILE A 437 10.77 18.34 20.55
C ILE A 437 10.49 19.69 19.89
N ILE A 438 11.18 19.96 18.80
CA ILE A 438 11.05 21.20 18.04
C ILE A 438 10.07 20.98 16.88
N PHE A 439 9.02 21.77 16.82
CA PHE A 439 8.08 21.86 15.72
C PHE A 439 8.19 23.22 15.03
N SER A 440 8.02 23.24 13.72
CA SER A 440 7.96 24.48 12.94
C SER A 440 6.66 24.61 12.17
N LYS A 441 6.32 25.87 11.89
CA LYS A 441 5.26 26.23 10.94
C LYS A 441 5.86 26.41 9.56
N ARG A 442 5.26 25.77 8.57
CA ARG A 442 5.64 25.94 7.16
C ARG A 442 4.44 26.37 6.33
N ASN A 443 4.71 27.11 5.28
CA ASN A 443 3.74 27.42 4.25
C ASN A 443 4.13 26.62 3.00
N GLN A 444 3.15 25.99 2.37
CA GLN A 444 3.37 25.22 1.17
C GLN A 444 2.48 25.76 0.05
N LEU A 445 3.08 25.99 -1.10
CA LEU A 445 2.39 26.39 -2.30
C LEU A 445 2.78 25.42 -3.42
N THR A 446 1.80 24.66 -3.90
CA THR A 446 2.01 23.65 -4.94
C THR A 446 1.21 24.04 -6.18
N TYR A 447 1.86 23.99 -7.32
CA TYR A 447 1.25 24.13 -8.64
C TYR A 447 1.53 22.87 -9.48
N THR A 448 0.50 22.42 -10.20
CA THR A 448 0.65 21.37 -11.20
C THR A 448 -0.10 21.79 -12.46
N ASN A 449 0.59 21.70 -13.58
CA ASN A 449 0.04 21.96 -14.91
C ASN A 449 0.10 20.69 -15.75
#